data_3e3ef02d56bfa553251aecb65b9a217b
#
_entry.id   3e3ef02d56bfa553251aecb65b9a217b
#
_cell.length_a   1.000
_cell.length_b   1.000
_cell.length_c   1.000
_cell.angle_alpha   90.00
_cell.angle_beta   90.00
_cell.angle_gamma   90.00
#
_symmetry.space_group_name_H-M   'P 1'
#
loop_
_entity.id
_entity.type
_entity.pdbx_description
1 polymer ?
#
loop_
_entity_poly.entity_id
_entity_poly.type
_entity_poly.pdbx_seq_one_letter_code
_entity_poly.pdbx_strand_id
1 'polypeptide(L)'
;MNSVPESYLGVWRRRLLTTTDGRRDETSDVYWLQTAQLHADIRIPHPPTASASLATCSQAQQLDLCEQAGFAGLTLVEGDICQWQRLIDYQPPGAAPDIGRMRFEGADQLLEDGLDGRYHEVWQRVPESEGTNWGLWLRSADEPERQACLLVAGDYFM
;
A
#
# COMPACT_ATOMS: atom_id res chain seq x y z
N MET A 1 15.24 2.40 15.84
CA MET A 1 14.06 2.76 15.03
C MET A 1 12.83 2.47 15.87
N ASN A 2 11.89 3.41 15.96
CA ASN A 2 10.64 3.15 16.66
C ASN A 2 9.81 2.15 15.84
N SER A 3 9.27 1.14 16.49
CA SER A 3 8.32 0.21 15.87
C SER A 3 7.02 0.93 15.56
N VAL A 4 6.38 0.57 14.46
CA VAL A 4 5.03 1.01 14.12
C VAL A 4 4.07 0.54 15.21
N PRO A 5 3.12 1.37 15.70
CA PRO A 5 2.15 0.96 16.71
C PRO A 5 1.34 -0.28 16.31
N GLU A 6 1.03 -1.14 17.26
CA GLU A 6 0.28 -2.40 17.01
C GLU A 6 -1.05 -2.18 16.30
N SER A 7 -1.71 -1.05 16.56
CA SER A 7 -2.97 -0.69 15.90
C SER A 7 -2.89 -0.59 14.38
N TYR A 8 -1.71 -0.40 13.81
CA TYR A 8 -1.49 -0.35 12.36
C TYR A 8 -1.25 -1.74 11.75
N LEU A 9 -0.79 -2.71 12.55
CA LEU A 9 -0.34 -4.00 12.04
C LEU A 9 -1.51 -4.80 11.42
N GLY A 10 -1.23 -5.52 10.35
CA GLY A 10 -2.22 -6.32 9.64
C GLY A 10 -2.35 -5.94 8.18
N VAL A 11 -3.46 -6.33 7.58
CA VAL A 11 -3.81 -5.98 6.20
C VAL A 11 -5.01 -5.04 6.22
N TRP A 12 -4.90 -3.96 5.47
CA TRP A 12 -5.93 -2.94 5.32
C TRP A 12 -6.41 -2.91 3.87
N ARG A 13 -7.72 -2.91 3.68
CA ARG A 13 -8.35 -2.71 2.37
C ARG A 13 -8.94 -1.31 2.30
N ARG A 14 -8.59 -0.54 1.28
CA ARG A 14 -9.23 0.75 1.04
C ARG A 14 -10.67 0.55 0.57
N ARG A 15 -11.60 1.24 1.21
CA ARG A 15 -13.03 1.24 0.88
C ARG A 15 -13.46 2.45 0.10
N LEU A 16 -12.76 3.55 0.30
CA LEU A 16 -13.10 4.82 -0.32
C LEU A 16 -11.82 5.66 -0.48
N LEU A 17 -11.71 6.31 -1.61
CA LEU A 17 -10.86 7.48 -1.83
C LEU A 17 -11.75 8.62 -2.33
N THR A 18 -11.60 9.79 -1.77
CA THR A 18 -12.12 11.05 -2.31
C THR A 18 -11.01 12.08 -2.41
N THR A 19 -11.07 12.92 -3.44
CA THR A 19 -10.07 13.97 -3.66
C THR A 19 -10.76 15.32 -3.85
N THR A 20 -10.04 16.41 -3.64
CA THR A 20 -10.58 17.76 -3.75
C THR A 20 -10.96 18.17 -5.18
N ASP A 21 -10.42 17.50 -6.20
CA ASP A 21 -10.81 17.66 -7.61
C ASP A 21 -12.07 16.88 -7.99
N GLY A 22 -12.71 16.22 -7.02
CA GLY A 22 -14.00 15.53 -7.17
C GLY A 22 -13.88 14.05 -7.58
N ARG A 23 -12.68 13.48 -7.64
CA ARG A 23 -12.51 12.03 -7.85
C ARG A 23 -13.08 11.27 -6.66
N ARG A 24 -13.77 10.16 -6.95
CA ARG A 24 -14.26 9.19 -5.97
C ARG A 24 -13.95 7.79 -6.48
N ASP A 25 -13.32 6.97 -5.66
CA ASP A 25 -12.98 5.59 -5.99
C ASP A 25 -13.39 4.66 -4.83
N GLU A 26 -14.28 3.73 -5.14
CA GLU A 26 -14.77 2.68 -4.24
C GLU A 26 -14.59 1.30 -4.87
N THR A 27 -13.99 1.21 -6.04
CA THR A 27 -13.97 0.02 -6.88
C THR A 27 -12.59 -0.61 -7.02
N SER A 28 -11.53 0.19 -7.00
CA SER A 28 -10.16 -0.34 -7.09
C SER A 28 -9.86 -1.31 -5.96
N ASP A 29 -9.17 -2.39 -6.29
CA ASP A 29 -8.62 -3.30 -5.29
C ASP A 29 -7.32 -2.71 -4.75
N VAL A 30 -7.40 -2.18 -3.54
CA VAL A 30 -6.26 -1.55 -2.85
C VAL A 30 -6.06 -2.22 -1.51
N TYR A 31 -4.87 -2.78 -1.31
CA TYR A 31 -4.47 -3.45 -0.09
C TYR A 31 -3.13 -2.93 0.40
N TRP A 32 -3.06 -2.65 1.68
CA TRP A 32 -1.85 -2.26 2.39
C TRP A 32 -1.58 -3.27 3.51
N LEU A 33 -0.45 -3.97 3.46
CA LEU A 33 0.05 -4.85 4.51
C LEU A 33 1.10 -4.11 5.33
N GLN A 34 0.89 -4.03 6.65
CA GLN A 34 1.78 -3.37 7.59
C GLN A 34 2.38 -4.35 8.59
N THR A 35 3.70 -4.38 8.66
CA THR A 35 4.44 -5.05 9.73
C THR A 35 5.01 -4.03 10.72
N ALA A 36 5.75 -4.47 11.73
CA ALA A 36 6.32 -3.58 12.74
C ALA A 36 7.28 -2.50 12.17
N GLN A 37 7.74 -2.64 10.93
CA GLN A 37 8.66 -1.70 10.29
C GLN A 37 8.38 -1.50 8.81
N LEU A 38 8.00 -2.56 8.09
CA LEU A 38 7.85 -2.58 6.65
C LEU A 38 6.37 -2.50 6.25
N HIS A 39 6.12 -1.86 5.13
CA HIS A 39 4.85 -1.89 4.44
C HIS A 39 5.00 -2.43 3.02
N ALA A 40 3.92 -2.99 2.50
CA ALA A 40 3.70 -3.22 1.09
C ALA A 40 2.27 -2.82 0.73
N ASP A 41 2.11 -2.21 -0.43
CA ASP A 41 0.83 -1.70 -0.94
C ASP A 41 0.66 -2.16 -2.39
N ILE A 42 -0.55 -2.57 -2.76
CA ILE A 42 -0.92 -2.92 -4.11
C ILE A 42 -2.23 -2.24 -4.49
N ARG A 43 -2.28 -1.64 -5.68
CA ARG A 43 -3.42 -0.86 -6.17
C ARG A 43 -3.77 -1.29 -7.60
N ILE A 44 -4.88 -1.94 -7.76
CA ILE A 44 -5.34 -2.47 -9.05
C ILE A 44 -6.67 -1.81 -9.40
N PRO A 45 -6.72 -0.96 -10.45
CA PRO A 45 -7.96 -0.40 -10.96
C PRO A 45 -8.95 -1.49 -11.37
N HIS A 46 -10.24 -1.22 -11.23
CA HIS A 46 -11.29 -2.16 -11.60
C HIS A 46 -12.07 -1.69 -12.85
N PRO A 47 -12.41 -2.57 -13.79
CA PRO A 47 -12.06 -4.00 -13.84
C PRO A 47 -10.58 -4.23 -14.13
N PRO A 48 -9.96 -5.27 -13.53
CA PRO A 48 -8.56 -5.55 -13.81
C PRO A 48 -8.38 -6.00 -15.25
N THR A 49 -7.29 -5.58 -15.89
CA THR A 49 -6.94 -6.02 -17.23
C THR A 49 -6.50 -7.47 -17.19
N ALA A 50 -7.29 -8.35 -17.78
CA ALA A 50 -6.95 -9.76 -17.94
C ALA A 50 -6.05 -9.95 -19.15
N SER A 51 -4.88 -10.55 -18.96
CA SER A 51 -4.00 -10.97 -20.04
C SER A 51 -3.22 -12.22 -19.65
N ALA A 52 -3.04 -13.12 -20.61
CA ALA A 52 -2.20 -14.31 -20.43
C ALA A 52 -0.69 -13.97 -20.51
N SER A 53 -0.32 -12.90 -21.22
CA SER A 53 1.07 -12.50 -21.42
C SER A 53 1.14 -11.04 -21.89
N LEU A 54 2.11 -10.29 -21.42
CA LEU A 54 2.40 -8.92 -21.90
C LEU A 54 2.65 -8.88 -23.41
N ALA A 55 3.26 -9.94 -23.97
CA ALA A 55 3.54 -10.04 -25.41
C ALA A 55 2.27 -10.12 -26.28
N THR A 56 1.13 -10.53 -25.70
CA THR A 56 -0.16 -10.64 -26.39
C THR A 56 -1.12 -9.51 -26.07
N CYS A 57 -0.74 -8.58 -25.18
CA CYS A 57 -1.54 -7.41 -24.85
C CYS A 57 -1.65 -6.46 -26.04
N SER A 58 -2.85 -5.96 -26.31
CA SER A 58 -3.04 -4.78 -27.14
C SER A 58 -2.42 -3.53 -26.47
N GLN A 59 -2.18 -2.50 -27.24
CA GLN A 59 -1.68 -1.23 -26.68
C GLN A 59 -2.62 -0.66 -25.59
N ALA A 60 -3.94 -0.76 -25.78
CA ALA A 60 -4.91 -0.33 -24.75
C ALA A 60 -4.73 -1.12 -23.44
N GLN A 61 -4.61 -2.45 -23.52
CA GLN A 61 -4.35 -3.28 -22.35
C GLN A 61 -3.02 -2.99 -21.67
N GLN A 62 -1.97 -2.67 -22.45
CA GLN A 62 -0.69 -2.26 -21.89
C GLN A 62 -0.80 -0.94 -21.11
N LEU A 63 -1.55 0.03 -21.65
CA LEU A 63 -1.82 1.31 -20.97
C LEU A 63 -2.64 1.10 -19.70
N ASP A 64 -3.66 0.24 -19.73
CA ASP A 64 -4.45 -0.09 -18.53
C ASP A 64 -3.57 -0.74 -17.44
N LEU A 65 -2.63 -1.61 -17.81
CA LEU A 65 -1.67 -2.18 -16.86
C LEU A 65 -0.74 -1.12 -16.25
N CYS A 66 -0.43 -0.05 -16.98
CA CYS A 66 0.35 1.07 -16.46
C CYS A 66 -0.40 1.91 -15.41
N GLU A 67 -1.73 1.78 -15.30
CA GLU A 67 -2.51 2.46 -14.25
C GLU A 67 -2.44 1.74 -12.90
N GLN A 68 -1.88 0.54 -12.84
CA GLN A 68 -1.62 -0.16 -11.60
C GLN A 68 -0.54 0.56 -10.80
N ALA A 69 -0.58 0.42 -9.48
CA ALA A 69 0.47 0.90 -8.60
C ALA A 69 0.77 -0.16 -7.52
N GLY A 70 1.95 -0.10 -6.99
CA GLY A 70 2.38 -0.91 -5.87
C GLY A 70 3.72 -0.41 -5.39
N PHE A 71 3.90 -0.42 -4.09
CA PHE A 71 5.14 0.05 -3.48
C PHE A 71 5.39 -0.66 -2.15
N ALA A 72 6.63 -0.65 -1.72
CA ALA A 72 7.03 -1.20 -0.43
C ALA A 72 8.19 -0.42 0.16
N GLY A 73 8.32 -0.48 1.48
CA GLY A 73 9.39 0.22 2.18
C GLY A 73 9.21 0.27 3.68
N LEU A 74 9.69 1.35 4.29
CA LEU A 74 9.63 1.59 5.73
C LEU A 74 8.46 2.50 6.08
N THR A 75 7.81 2.20 7.20
CA THR A 75 6.77 3.07 7.78
C THR A 75 7.31 3.77 9.02
N LEU A 76 7.10 5.07 9.08
CA LEU A 76 7.39 5.91 10.22
C LEU A 76 6.08 6.48 10.77
N VAL A 77 5.86 6.35 12.08
CA VAL A 77 4.68 6.91 12.75
C VAL A 77 5.13 7.83 13.88
N GLU A 78 4.63 9.06 13.86
CA GLU A 78 4.84 10.05 14.92
C GLU A 78 3.51 10.72 15.26
N GLY A 79 2.98 10.38 16.43
CA GLY A 79 1.63 10.81 16.84
C GLY A 79 0.55 10.24 15.90
N ASP A 80 -0.19 11.12 15.25
CA ASP A 80 -1.20 10.80 14.26
C ASP A 80 -0.69 10.87 12.80
N ILE A 81 0.60 11.13 12.59
CA ILE A 81 1.22 11.23 11.28
C ILE A 81 1.88 9.90 10.92
N CYS A 82 1.55 9.38 9.75
CA CYS A 82 2.17 8.21 9.14
C CYS A 82 2.86 8.61 7.85
N GLN A 83 4.11 8.16 7.67
CA GLN A 83 4.89 8.35 6.46
C GLN A 83 5.32 7.00 5.90
N TRP A 84 5.07 6.80 4.62
CA TRP A 84 5.53 5.63 3.86
C TRP A 84 6.76 6.00 3.05
N GLN A 85 7.93 5.53 3.49
CA GLN A 85 9.17 5.67 2.75
C GLN A 85 9.26 4.56 1.70
N ARG A 86 8.90 4.87 0.46
CA ARG A 86 8.90 3.92 -0.65
C ARG A 86 10.33 3.63 -1.10
N LEU A 87 10.75 2.38 -0.97
CA LEU A 87 12.07 1.89 -1.38
C LEU A 87 11.99 1.03 -2.65
N ILE A 88 10.83 0.40 -2.88
CA ILE A 88 10.45 -0.27 -4.11
C ILE A 88 9.16 0.40 -4.58
N ASP A 89 9.07 0.76 -5.84
CA ASP A 89 7.88 1.38 -6.43
C ASP A 89 7.67 0.85 -7.85
N TYR A 90 6.45 0.46 -8.18
CA TYR A 90 6.07 0.04 -9.52
C TYR A 90 6.01 1.24 -10.49
N GLN A 91 5.59 2.39 -9.98
CA GLN A 91 5.57 3.65 -10.73
C GLN A 91 6.89 4.42 -10.51
N PRO A 92 7.28 5.28 -11.43
CA PRO A 92 8.39 6.19 -11.18
C PRO A 92 8.17 6.97 -9.87
N PRO A 93 9.19 7.09 -9.01
CA PRO A 93 9.02 7.74 -7.71
C PRO A 93 8.58 9.21 -7.89
N GLY A 94 7.56 9.60 -7.13
CA GLY A 94 7.12 10.99 -7.05
C GLY A 94 8.08 11.87 -6.27
N ALA A 95 8.03 13.18 -6.50
CA ALA A 95 8.85 14.15 -5.76
C ALA A 95 8.32 14.46 -4.35
N ALA A 96 7.02 14.24 -4.10
CA ALA A 96 6.40 14.50 -2.82
C ALA A 96 6.50 13.28 -1.88
N PRO A 97 6.72 13.50 -0.56
CA PRO A 97 6.66 12.41 0.39
C PRO A 97 5.23 11.83 0.47
N ASP A 98 5.14 10.52 0.66
CA ASP A 98 3.88 9.84 0.94
C ASP A 98 3.63 9.91 2.44
N ILE A 99 2.70 10.78 2.85
CA ILE A 99 2.48 11.12 4.24
C ILE A 99 1.01 11.51 4.48
N GLY A 100 0.40 10.91 5.49
CA GLY A 100 -0.98 11.15 5.86
C GLY A 100 -1.19 11.31 7.36
N ARG A 101 -2.30 11.94 7.70
CA ARG A 101 -2.82 12.00 9.07
C ARG A 101 -3.79 10.86 9.28
N MET A 102 -3.55 10.07 10.30
CA MET A 102 -4.27 8.82 10.57
C MET A 102 -5.19 8.98 11.77
N ARG A 103 -6.41 8.46 11.67
CA ARG A 103 -7.36 8.43 12.77
C ARG A 103 -8.10 7.10 12.79
N PHE A 104 -7.92 6.34 13.87
CA PHE A 104 -8.65 5.07 14.04
C PHE A 104 -10.08 5.32 14.53
N GLU A 105 -11.03 4.63 13.92
CA GLU A 105 -12.43 4.54 14.36
C GLU A 105 -12.72 3.10 14.81
N GLY A 106 -12.28 2.78 16.03
CA GLY A 106 -12.28 1.41 16.57
C GLY A 106 -11.06 0.60 16.12
N ALA A 107 -11.14 -0.72 16.20
CA ALA A 107 -10.01 -1.59 15.89
C ALA A 107 -9.81 -1.79 14.39
N ASP A 108 -10.89 -1.78 13.61
CA ASP A 108 -10.90 -2.28 12.23
C ASP A 108 -11.19 -1.21 11.17
N GLN A 109 -11.33 0.05 11.58
CA GLN A 109 -11.50 1.17 10.65
C GLN A 109 -10.46 2.25 10.88
N LEU A 110 -9.85 2.70 9.80
CA LEU A 110 -8.82 3.72 9.80
C LEU A 110 -9.17 4.77 8.75
N LEU A 111 -9.08 6.03 9.13
CA LEU A 111 -9.24 7.17 8.24
C LEU A 111 -7.88 7.79 7.99
N GLU A 112 -7.62 8.15 6.76
CA GLU A 112 -6.41 8.81 6.33
C GLU A 112 -6.74 10.10 5.59
N ASP A 113 -6.15 11.19 6.01
CA ASP A 113 -6.23 12.49 5.35
C ASP A 113 -4.84 12.91 4.87
N GLY A 114 -4.72 13.27 3.59
CA GLY A 114 -3.49 13.87 3.08
C GLY A 114 -3.14 15.14 3.84
N LEU A 115 -1.88 15.34 4.22
CA LEU A 115 -1.47 16.55 4.96
C LEU A 115 -1.69 17.83 4.18
N ASP A 116 -1.70 17.77 2.87
CA ASP A 116 -2.03 18.88 1.97
C ASP A 116 -3.54 19.08 1.78
N GLY A 117 -4.37 18.25 2.41
CA GLY A 117 -5.82 18.28 2.34
C GLY A 117 -6.40 17.84 1.00
N ARG A 118 -5.61 17.22 0.12
CA ARG A 118 -6.05 16.88 -1.24
C ARG A 118 -6.85 15.60 -1.33
N TYR A 119 -6.71 14.69 -0.38
CA TYR A 119 -7.42 13.43 -0.39
C TYR A 119 -7.87 12.99 1.00
N HIS A 120 -8.89 12.14 1.01
CA HIS A 120 -9.39 11.41 2.16
C HIS A 120 -9.59 9.96 1.77
N GLU A 121 -9.09 9.02 2.58
CA GLU A 121 -9.24 7.58 2.39
C GLU A 121 -9.87 6.93 3.63
N VAL A 122 -10.69 5.90 3.36
CA VAL A 122 -11.29 5.05 4.39
C VAL A 122 -10.75 3.64 4.20
N TRP A 123 -10.14 3.11 5.25
CA TRP A 123 -9.53 1.79 5.28
C TRP A 123 -10.27 0.88 6.25
N GLN A 124 -10.41 -0.38 5.87
CA GLN A 124 -10.99 -1.45 6.67
C GLN A 124 -9.96 -2.53 6.88
N ARG A 125 -9.75 -2.95 8.12
CA ARG A 125 -8.90 -4.12 8.41
C ARG A 125 -9.50 -5.36 7.77
N VAL A 126 -8.65 -6.16 7.15
CA VAL A 126 -9.03 -7.45 6.57
C VAL A 126 -9.10 -8.47 7.72
N PRO A 127 -10.17 -9.27 7.85
CA PRO A 127 -10.24 -10.33 8.84
C PRO A 127 -9.04 -11.28 8.74
N GLU A 128 -8.65 -11.90 9.87
CA GLU A 128 -7.55 -12.88 9.94
C GLU A 128 -6.15 -12.34 9.54
N SER A 129 -6.01 -10.99 9.48
CA SER A 129 -4.73 -10.33 9.20
C SER A 129 -3.94 -9.96 10.47
N GLU A 130 -4.46 -10.27 11.64
CA GLU A 130 -3.79 -10.10 12.94
C GLU A 130 -3.07 -11.37 13.38
N GLY A 131 -2.20 -11.27 14.38
CA GLY A 131 -1.45 -12.40 14.94
C GLY A 131 -0.02 -12.44 14.40
N THR A 132 0.34 -13.47 13.64
CA THR A 132 1.69 -13.59 13.05
C THR A 132 2.00 -12.34 12.22
N ASN A 133 3.10 -11.64 12.56
CA ASN A 133 3.45 -10.41 11.86
C ASN A 133 4.97 -10.26 11.77
N TRP A 134 5.51 -10.29 10.56
CA TRP A 134 6.92 -10.09 10.29
C TRP A 134 7.17 -9.64 8.85
N GLY A 135 8.33 -9.04 8.62
CA GLY A 135 8.77 -8.64 7.29
C GLY A 135 10.26 -8.92 7.10
N LEU A 136 10.62 -9.31 5.89
CA LEU A 136 12.00 -9.54 5.46
C LEU A 136 12.34 -8.59 4.32
N TRP A 137 13.52 -7.99 4.40
CA TRP A 137 14.15 -7.28 3.29
C TRP A 137 15.22 -8.16 2.68
N LEU A 138 15.11 -8.45 1.40
CA LEU A 138 15.92 -9.42 0.68
C LEU A 138 16.81 -8.70 -0.33
N ARG A 139 18.01 -9.25 -0.56
CA ARG A 139 18.93 -8.82 -1.62
C ARG A 139 19.39 -10.03 -2.41
N SER A 140 19.53 -9.87 -3.73
CA SER A 140 20.15 -10.90 -4.56
C SER A 140 21.62 -11.10 -4.15
N ALA A 141 22.06 -12.36 -4.11
CA ALA A 141 23.45 -12.69 -3.83
C ALA A 141 24.40 -12.29 -4.98
N ASP A 142 23.91 -12.39 -6.20
CA ASP A 142 24.70 -12.13 -7.42
C ASP A 142 24.58 -10.68 -7.90
N GLU A 143 23.45 -10.04 -7.65
CA GLU A 143 23.13 -8.68 -8.08
C GLU A 143 22.59 -7.87 -6.89
N PRO A 144 23.45 -7.30 -6.03
CA PRO A 144 23.05 -6.64 -4.78
C PRO A 144 22.05 -5.46 -4.92
N GLU A 145 21.99 -4.84 -6.09
CA GLU A 145 20.99 -3.81 -6.43
C GLU A 145 19.59 -4.39 -6.56
N ARG A 146 19.44 -5.66 -6.86
CA ARG A 146 18.13 -6.32 -6.89
C ARG A 146 17.68 -6.62 -5.48
N GLN A 147 16.60 -5.96 -5.11
CA GLN A 147 16.01 -6.06 -3.79
C GLN A 147 14.56 -6.51 -3.92
N ALA A 148 14.09 -7.17 -2.86
CA ALA A 148 12.70 -7.57 -2.70
C ALA A 148 12.33 -7.47 -1.22
N CYS A 149 11.05 -7.51 -0.93
CA CYS A 149 10.55 -7.70 0.43
C CYS A 149 9.51 -8.83 0.44
N LEU A 150 9.38 -9.46 1.59
CA LEU A 150 8.32 -10.40 1.88
C LEU A 150 7.73 -10.04 3.24
N LEU A 151 6.46 -9.76 3.28
CA LEU A 151 5.74 -9.38 4.48
C LEU A 151 4.63 -10.39 4.75
N VAL A 152 4.42 -10.69 6.03
CA VAL A 152 3.37 -11.59 6.50
C VAL A 152 2.58 -10.91 7.62
N ALA A 153 1.26 -10.99 7.54
CA ALA A 153 0.35 -10.53 8.59
C ALA A 153 -0.86 -11.48 8.66
N GLY A 154 -0.99 -12.21 9.79
CA GLY A 154 -1.98 -13.26 9.94
C GLY A 154 -1.85 -14.31 8.83
N ASP A 155 -2.94 -14.53 8.10
CA ASP A 155 -3.02 -15.50 7.00
C ASP A 155 -2.62 -14.92 5.63
N TYR A 156 -2.13 -13.68 5.60
CA TYR A 156 -1.80 -12.95 4.36
C TYR A 156 -0.31 -12.71 4.21
N PHE A 157 0.13 -12.58 2.95
CA PHE A 157 1.48 -12.15 2.60
C PHE A 157 1.48 -11.27 1.34
N MET A 158 2.50 -10.44 1.24
CA MET A 158 2.86 -9.62 0.07
C MET A 158 4.36 -9.67 -0.18
#